data_d053a6378c908c9132636592481b9694
#
_entry.id   d053a6378c908c9132636592481b9694
#
_cell.length_a   1.000
_cell.length_b   1.000
_cell.length_c   1.000
_cell.angle_alpha   90.00
_cell.angle_beta   90.00
_cell.angle_gamma   90.00
#
_symmetry.space_group_name_H-M   'P 1'
#
loop_
_entity.id
_entity.type
_entity.pdbx_description
1 polymer ?
#
loop_
_entity_poly.entity_id
_entity_poly.type
_entity_poly.pdbx_seq_one_letter_code
_entity_poly.pdbx_strand_id
1 'polypeptide(L)'
;MATNLLVTGSHGGDDPHVESKHDALMHAAMLGRGGYILKTRNWTMKPTAKDANNITIPAWDLVVEGRQIYIAAPTDVNIQSGSQGQKRRDLIVARYALNSGTGVETVTLEAIKGKPSAATPADPGIETGSIIGGAIVSDLPLCRVNLDGITITSIDTLVNVMQPLEDVWDSLTQRSTTWRVPYSSDSILLTRIGDICFMCGNVKFNSSGQNNYTKAQEKLPEGYRPVTVNTPVAVFGGETTFICYGEANGTVTMLGNPNSAYAGCTGVWRTADPMPAA
;
A
#
# COMPACT_ATOMS: atom_id res chain seq x y z
N MET A 1 18.39 -25.09 32.09
CA MET A 1 17.86 -24.08 31.18
C MET A 1 17.44 -22.89 32.01
N ALA A 2 18.08 -21.77 31.85
CA ALA A 2 17.63 -20.53 32.50
C ALA A 2 16.49 -19.94 31.71
N THR A 3 15.31 -19.79 32.31
CA THR A 3 14.20 -19.06 31.74
C THR A 3 14.39 -17.59 32.11
N ASN A 4 14.77 -16.76 31.14
CA ASN A 4 14.88 -15.33 31.37
C ASN A 4 13.50 -14.69 31.12
N LEU A 5 12.93 -14.13 32.16
CA LEU A 5 11.75 -13.28 32.07
C LEU A 5 12.24 -11.85 31.81
N LEU A 6 11.98 -11.36 30.59
CA LEU A 6 12.26 -9.98 30.19
C LEU A 6 11.08 -9.09 30.54
N VAL A 7 11.34 -8.11 31.40
CA VAL A 7 10.39 -7.05 31.76
C VAL A 7 11.00 -5.72 31.32
N THR A 8 10.24 -4.89 30.60
CA THR A 8 10.69 -3.56 30.13
C THR A 8 10.73 -2.51 31.25
N GLY A 9 10.88 -2.94 32.50
CA GLY A 9 11.01 -2.06 33.66
C GLY A 9 12.48 -1.85 34.08
N SER A 10 12.72 -1.06 35.10
CA SER A 10 14.06 -0.95 35.68
C SER A 10 14.45 -2.22 36.44
N HIS A 11 15.70 -2.65 36.26
CA HIS A 11 16.29 -3.72 37.07
C HIS A 11 17.65 -3.26 37.63
N GLY A 12 18.11 -3.86 38.69
CA GLY A 12 19.44 -3.59 39.24
C GLY A 12 20.50 -4.47 38.56
N GLY A 13 21.65 -3.90 38.23
CA GLY A 13 22.80 -4.58 37.64
C GLY A 13 23.43 -3.79 36.50
N ASP A 14 24.63 -4.16 36.11
CA ASP A 14 25.42 -3.51 35.07
C ASP A 14 25.21 -4.14 33.68
N ASP A 15 24.49 -5.26 33.57
CA ASP A 15 24.21 -5.91 32.31
C ASP A 15 23.04 -5.28 31.58
N PRO A 16 23.07 -5.19 30.22
CA PRO A 16 21.97 -4.67 29.45
C PRO A 16 20.69 -5.48 29.68
N HIS A 17 19.63 -4.81 30.15
CA HIS A 17 18.35 -5.45 30.42
C HIS A 17 17.61 -5.82 29.14
N VAL A 18 17.67 -4.96 28.13
CA VAL A 18 17.11 -5.17 26.80
C VAL A 18 18.24 -5.06 25.78
N GLU A 19 18.41 -6.09 24.98
CA GLU A 19 19.36 -6.09 23.87
C GLU A 19 18.64 -5.72 22.57
N SER A 20 19.37 -5.22 21.58
CA SER A 20 18.83 -4.83 20.27
C SER A 20 17.99 -5.93 19.59
N LYS A 21 18.35 -7.20 19.81
CA LYS A 21 17.58 -8.34 19.31
C LYS A 21 16.18 -8.46 19.90
N HIS A 22 15.99 -8.05 21.17
CA HIS A 22 14.67 -8.09 21.83
C HIS A 22 13.75 -7.03 21.28
N ASP A 23 14.25 -5.80 21.07
CA ASP A 23 13.50 -4.72 20.41
C ASP A 23 13.15 -5.10 18.98
N ALA A 24 14.11 -5.68 18.25
CA ALA A 24 13.88 -6.13 16.88
C ALA A 24 12.79 -7.21 16.79
N LEU A 25 12.77 -8.18 17.73
CA LEU A 25 11.72 -9.20 17.77
C LEU A 25 10.33 -8.60 18.05
N MET A 26 10.24 -7.62 18.96
CA MET A 26 8.99 -6.92 19.25
C MET A 26 8.50 -6.14 18.02
N HIS A 27 9.39 -5.38 17.37
CA HIS A 27 9.05 -4.65 16.15
C HIS A 27 8.66 -5.61 15.02
N ALA A 28 9.37 -6.72 14.84
CA ALA A 28 9.03 -7.71 13.82
C ALA A 28 7.67 -8.38 14.08
N ALA A 29 7.30 -8.58 15.35
CA ALA A 29 5.97 -9.10 15.70
C ALA A 29 4.84 -8.13 15.35
N MET A 30 5.09 -6.81 15.45
CA MET A 30 4.10 -5.77 15.12
C MET A 30 4.08 -5.41 13.64
N LEU A 31 5.25 -5.33 13.00
CA LEU A 31 5.41 -4.81 11.63
C LEU A 31 5.60 -5.92 10.59
N GLY A 32 5.79 -7.17 11.03
CA GLY A 32 6.15 -8.28 10.14
C GLY A 32 7.67 -8.37 9.92
N ARG A 33 8.09 -9.45 9.22
CA ARG A 33 9.51 -9.74 8.95
C ARG A 33 10.02 -9.15 7.64
N GLY A 34 9.17 -8.52 6.86
CA GLY A 34 9.57 -7.91 5.59
C GLY A 34 10.47 -6.69 5.75
N GLY A 35 10.97 -6.21 4.62
CA GLY A 35 11.67 -4.94 4.54
C GLY A 35 10.77 -3.85 3.94
N TYR A 36 10.68 -2.70 4.60
CA TYR A 36 9.74 -1.64 4.21
C TYR A 36 10.34 -0.25 4.44
N ILE A 37 9.87 0.72 3.63
CA ILE A 37 9.98 2.15 3.97
C ILE A 37 8.89 2.46 4.99
N LEU A 38 9.25 3.08 6.11
CA LEU A 38 8.28 3.58 7.08
C LEU A 38 7.64 4.88 6.56
N LYS A 39 6.33 5.02 6.73
CA LYS A 39 5.57 6.20 6.29
C LYS A 39 5.76 7.35 7.27
N THR A 40 7.01 7.77 7.46
CA THR A 40 7.44 8.88 8.34
C THR A 40 7.84 10.10 7.49
N ARG A 41 9.10 10.18 7.07
CA ARG A 41 9.63 11.29 6.27
C ARG A 41 10.03 10.81 4.87
N ASN A 42 9.82 11.65 3.86
CA ASN A 42 10.28 11.45 2.47
C ASN A 42 9.83 10.11 1.81
N TRP A 43 8.87 9.41 2.39
CA TRP A 43 8.42 8.09 1.93
C TRP A 43 7.85 8.09 0.50
N THR A 44 7.43 9.24 -0.01
CA THR A 44 6.96 9.42 -1.40
C THR A 44 8.09 9.66 -2.39
N MET A 45 9.29 10.01 -1.92
CA MET A 45 10.44 10.26 -2.79
C MET A 45 10.96 8.95 -3.37
N LYS A 46 11.53 9.04 -4.56
CA LYS A 46 12.12 7.90 -5.27
C LYS A 46 13.63 8.09 -5.43
N PRO A 47 14.39 7.01 -5.55
CA PRO A 47 15.79 7.09 -5.94
C PRO A 47 15.93 7.75 -7.32
N THR A 48 16.97 8.56 -7.48
CA THR A 48 17.21 9.31 -8.72
C THR A 48 18.66 9.15 -9.17
N ALA A 49 18.90 9.22 -10.48
CA ALA A 49 20.25 9.33 -11.00
C ALA A 49 20.76 10.75 -10.78
N LYS A 50 21.84 10.89 -10.04
CA LYS A 50 22.56 12.17 -9.89
C LYS A 50 23.42 12.44 -11.14
N ASP A 51 24.03 11.40 -11.62
CA ASP A 51 24.83 11.38 -12.86
C ASP A 51 24.91 9.94 -13.42
N ALA A 52 25.76 9.70 -14.40
CA ALA A 52 25.89 8.39 -15.04
C ALA A 52 26.38 7.27 -14.10
N ASN A 53 26.99 7.61 -12.97
CA ASN A 53 27.66 6.67 -12.07
C ASN A 53 27.19 6.78 -10.62
N ASN A 54 26.29 7.69 -10.29
CA ASN A 54 25.81 7.88 -8.94
C ASN A 54 24.30 7.89 -8.87
N ILE A 55 23.76 7.10 -7.95
CA ILE A 55 22.34 7.04 -7.62
C ILE A 55 22.15 7.66 -6.24
N THR A 56 21.29 8.65 -6.15
CA THR A 56 20.90 9.24 -4.87
C THR A 56 19.72 8.48 -4.28
N ILE A 57 19.91 7.89 -3.11
CA ILE A 57 18.89 7.27 -2.28
C ILE A 57 18.33 8.35 -1.35
N PRO A 58 16.99 8.51 -1.25
CA PRO A 58 16.38 9.48 -0.37
C PRO A 58 16.68 9.23 1.11
N ALA A 59 16.51 10.26 1.93
CA ALA A 59 16.58 10.15 3.38
C ALA A 59 15.35 9.41 3.92
N TRP A 60 15.39 8.08 3.87
CA TRP A 60 14.32 7.20 4.32
C TRP A 60 14.54 6.64 5.71
N ASP A 61 13.44 6.34 6.37
CA ASP A 61 13.41 5.44 7.52
C ASP A 61 12.91 4.08 7.03
N LEU A 62 13.70 3.05 7.26
CA LEU A 62 13.40 1.69 6.81
C LEU A 62 13.32 0.76 8.02
N VAL A 63 12.64 -0.35 7.85
CA VAL A 63 12.67 -1.47 8.80
C VAL A 63 12.90 -2.77 8.04
N VAL A 64 13.71 -3.67 8.59
CA VAL A 64 13.90 -5.03 8.09
C VAL A 64 14.01 -5.99 9.26
N GLU A 65 13.15 -6.99 9.31
CA GLU A 65 13.06 -7.95 10.42
C GLU A 65 13.11 -7.26 11.81
N GLY A 66 12.36 -6.14 11.94
CA GLY A 66 12.27 -5.34 13.14
C GLY A 66 13.45 -4.41 13.43
N ARG A 67 14.54 -4.46 12.66
CA ARG A 67 15.65 -3.53 12.79
C ARG A 67 15.38 -2.27 12.00
N GLN A 68 15.47 -1.13 12.66
CA GLN A 68 15.33 0.17 12.01
C GLN A 68 16.63 0.57 11.32
N ILE A 69 16.51 1.07 10.10
CA ILE A 69 17.59 1.66 9.32
C ILE A 69 17.25 3.14 9.09
N TYR A 70 18.17 4.02 9.47
CA TYR A 70 17.99 5.46 9.39
C TYR A 70 18.96 6.06 8.36
N ILE A 71 18.44 6.46 7.20
CA ILE A 71 19.21 7.20 6.18
C ILE A 71 19.03 8.69 6.49
N ALA A 72 19.98 9.27 7.21
CA ALA A 72 19.89 10.63 7.79
C ALA A 72 19.68 11.73 6.74
N ALA A 73 20.33 11.61 5.59
CA ALA A 73 20.28 12.55 4.47
C ALA A 73 20.28 11.80 3.13
N PRO A 74 19.86 12.43 2.02
CA PRO A 74 20.04 11.83 0.69
C PRO A 74 21.48 11.39 0.49
N THR A 75 21.67 10.14 0.13
CA THR A 75 22.99 9.50 0.08
C THR A 75 23.27 8.97 -1.31
N ASP A 76 24.43 9.34 -1.86
CA ASP A 76 24.86 8.88 -3.18
C ASP A 76 25.54 7.51 -3.08
N VAL A 77 25.11 6.59 -3.93
CA VAL A 77 25.71 5.26 -4.08
C VAL A 77 26.34 5.18 -5.45
N ASN A 78 27.63 4.87 -5.50
CA ASN A 78 28.36 4.76 -6.76
C ASN A 78 28.06 3.43 -7.45
N ILE A 79 27.80 3.49 -8.75
CA ILE A 79 27.68 2.34 -9.66
C ILE A 79 28.77 2.38 -10.72
N GLN A 80 29.22 1.23 -11.17
CA GLN A 80 30.18 1.19 -12.27
C GLN A 80 29.48 1.54 -13.58
N SER A 81 30.20 2.27 -14.46
CA SER A 81 29.72 2.53 -15.82
C SER A 81 29.34 1.24 -16.53
N GLY A 82 28.34 1.33 -17.39
CA GLY A 82 27.94 0.25 -18.27
C GLY A 82 28.94 0.03 -19.42
N SER A 83 28.64 -0.92 -20.29
CA SER A 83 29.43 -1.24 -21.47
C SER A 83 28.60 -1.02 -22.72
N GLN A 84 29.18 -0.39 -23.75
CA GLN A 84 28.48 -0.08 -24.99
C GLN A 84 27.95 -1.38 -25.67
N GLY A 85 26.70 -1.34 -26.14
CA GLY A 85 26.03 -2.47 -26.76
C GLY A 85 25.56 -3.57 -25.82
N GLN A 86 25.63 -3.34 -24.50
CA GLN A 86 25.16 -4.31 -23.52
C GLN A 86 24.23 -3.65 -22.49
N LYS A 87 23.22 -4.40 -22.05
CA LYS A 87 22.32 -4.03 -20.97
C LYS A 87 22.77 -4.65 -19.67
N ARG A 88 22.48 -3.97 -18.55
CA ARG A 88 22.79 -4.48 -17.22
C ARG A 88 21.74 -3.98 -16.21
N ARG A 89 21.50 -4.78 -15.20
CA ARG A 89 20.73 -4.38 -14.02
C ARG A 89 21.61 -4.44 -12.80
N ASP A 90 21.72 -3.32 -12.09
CA ASP A 90 22.38 -3.26 -10.79
C ASP A 90 21.32 -3.12 -9.70
N LEU A 91 21.58 -3.67 -8.53
CA LEU A 91 20.72 -3.47 -7.36
C LEU A 91 21.42 -2.58 -6.35
N ILE A 92 20.71 -1.55 -5.86
CA ILE A 92 21.15 -0.82 -4.67
C ILE A 92 20.45 -1.47 -3.49
N VAL A 93 21.25 -1.88 -2.50
CA VAL A 93 20.78 -2.57 -1.30
C VAL A 93 21.18 -1.83 -0.04
N ALA A 94 20.37 -1.97 1.01
CA ALA A 94 20.81 -1.71 2.37
C ALA A 94 21.32 -3.04 2.93
N ARG A 95 22.65 -3.16 3.06
CA ARG A 95 23.33 -4.36 3.55
C ARG A 95 23.49 -4.32 5.05
N TYR A 96 22.80 -5.21 5.72
CA TYR A 96 23.05 -5.51 7.12
C TYR A 96 24.28 -6.41 7.26
N ALA A 97 25.13 -6.12 8.24
CA ALA A 97 26.26 -6.96 8.61
C ALA A 97 26.44 -6.99 10.13
N LEU A 98 26.62 -8.21 10.66
CA LEU A 98 26.96 -8.47 12.05
C LEU A 98 28.42 -8.91 12.16
N ASN A 99 29.21 -8.15 12.92
CA ASN A 99 30.54 -8.58 13.29
C ASN A 99 30.44 -9.57 14.44
N SER A 100 30.64 -10.86 14.14
CA SER A 100 30.51 -11.95 15.13
C SER A 100 31.53 -11.87 16.27
N GLY A 101 32.67 -11.18 16.08
CA GLY A 101 33.69 -11.02 17.13
C GLY A 101 33.37 -9.92 18.13
N THR A 102 32.65 -8.90 17.71
CA THR A 102 32.32 -7.72 18.55
C THR A 102 30.84 -7.60 18.88
N GLY A 103 29.97 -8.35 18.20
CA GLY A 103 28.52 -8.22 18.31
C GLY A 103 27.95 -6.94 17.68
N VAL A 104 28.77 -6.14 16.99
CA VAL A 104 28.35 -4.86 16.39
C VAL A 104 27.57 -5.13 15.09
N GLU A 105 26.36 -4.61 15.03
CA GLU A 105 25.51 -4.60 13.84
C GLU A 105 25.71 -3.28 13.07
N THR A 106 25.84 -3.38 11.74
CA THR A 106 26.00 -2.20 10.85
C THR A 106 25.10 -2.31 9.65
N VAL A 107 24.80 -1.18 9.03
CA VAL A 107 24.13 -1.12 7.72
C VAL A 107 24.88 -0.17 6.79
N THR A 108 25.12 -0.62 5.55
CA THR A 108 25.73 0.17 4.50
C THR A 108 24.84 0.17 3.26
N LEU A 109 24.90 1.25 2.46
CA LEU A 109 24.29 1.28 1.13
C LEU A 109 25.31 0.79 0.11
N GLU A 110 24.97 -0.27 -0.62
CA GLU A 110 25.86 -0.89 -1.58
C GLU A 110 25.20 -1.08 -2.94
N ALA A 111 26.04 -1.02 -3.99
CA ALA A 111 25.64 -1.35 -5.35
C ALA A 111 26.10 -2.76 -5.70
N ILE A 112 25.16 -3.67 -5.92
CA ILE A 112 25.45 -5.03 -6.38
C ILE A 112 25.38 -5.02 -7.90
N LYS A 113 26.54 -5.17 -8.52
CA LYS A 113 26.68 -5.13 -9.98
C LYS A 113 26.11 -6.38 -10.63
N GLY A 114 25.23 -6.20 -11.61
CA GLY A 114 24.73 -7.29 -12.43
C GLY A 114 25.68 -7.73 -13.55
N LYS A 115 25.32 -8.81 -14.21
CA LYS A 115 26.07 -9.33 -15.38
C LYS A 115 25.59 -8.62 -16.64
N PRO A 116 26.51 -8.03 -17.45
CA PRO A 116 26.16 -7.48 -18.75
C PRO A 116 25.56 -8.54 -19.67
N SER A 117 24.57 -8.15 -20.48
CA SER A 117 23.87 -9.02 -21.42
C SER A 117 23.48 -8.26 -22.70
N ALA A 118 23.59 -8.90 -23.86
CA ALA A 118 23.05 -8.36 -25.11
C ALA A 118 21.49 -8.48 -25.17
N ALA A 119 20.91 -9.37 -24.36
CA ALA A 119 19.46 -9.56 -24.22
C ALA A 119 18.95 -8.88 -22.95
N THR A 120 17.78 -9.29 -22.45
CA THR A 120 17.26 -8.80 -21.18
C THR A 120 18.13 -9.30 -20.02
N PRO A 121 18.78 -8.40 -19.24
CA PRO A 121 19.61 -8.81 -18.12
C PRO A 121 18.75 -9.32 -16.95
N ALA A 122 19.29 -10.25 -16.17
CA ALA A 122 18.73 -10.63 -14.88
C ALA A 122 19.24 -9.70 -13.76
N ASP A 123 18.52 -9.65 -12.66
CA ASP A 123 19.01 -9.01 -11.45
C ASP A 123 20.19 -9.81 -10.88
N PRO A 124 21.18 -9.16 -10.25
CA PRO A 124 22.25 -9.85 -9.55
C PRO A 124 21.71 -10.58 -8.31
N GLY A 125 22.41 -11.65 -7.90
CA GLY A 125 22.14 -12.31 -6.63
C GLY A 125 22.51 -11.41 -5.44
N ILE A 126 21.73 -11.49 -4.39
CA ILE A 126 21.92 -10.77 -3.11
C ILE A 126 21.86 -11.75 -1.96
N GLU A 127 22.32 -11.31 -0.77
CA GLU A 127 22.24 -12.09 0.46
C GLU A 127 20.83 -11.98 1.06
N THR A 128 20.12 -13.10 1.15
CA THR A 128 18.71 -13.14 1.61
C THR A 128 18.54 -13.86 2.95
N GLY A 129 19.61 -14.00 3.73
CA GLY A 129 19.56 -14.63 5.02
C GLY A 129 18.68 -13.89 6.03
N SER A 130 17.91 -14.63 6.84
CA SER A 130 17.10 -14.02 7.91
C SER A 130 17.99 -13.56 9.05
N ILE A 131 17.92 -12.28 9.39
CA ILE A 131 18.67 -11.69 10.52
C ILE A 131 18.16 -12.28 11.84
N ILE A 132 16.84 -12.43 12.00
CA ILE A 132 16.25 -13.10 13.18
C ILE A 132 16.68 -14.56 13.24
N GLY A 133 16.90 -15.20 12.10
CA GLY A 133 17.41 -16.57 11.99
C GLY A 133 18.91 -16.71 12.24
N GLY A 134 19.63 -15.61 12.50
CA GLY A 134 21.07 -15.61 12.81
C GLY A 134 21.98 -15.36 11.61
N ALA A 135 21.46 -14.86 10.49
CA ALA A 135 22.30 -14.46 9.38
C ALA A 135 23.21 -13.28 9.79
N ILE A 136 24.49 -13.39 9.44
CA ILE A 136 25.47 -12.33 9.70
C ILE A 136 25.53 -11.29 8.58
N VAL A 137 24.96 -11.58 7.43
CA VAL A 137 24.78 -10.64 6.29
C VAL A 137 23.38 -10.82 5.73
N SER A 138 22.71 -9.72 5.41
CA SER A 138 21.40 -9.72 4.76
C SER A 138 21.19 -8.43 3.97
N ASP A 139 20.66 -8.53 2.76
CA ASP A 139 20.44 -7.41 1.86
C ASP A 139 18.95 -7.08 1.72
N LEU A 140 18.60 -5.83 1.98
CA LEU A 140 17.31 -5.27 1.62
C LEU A 140 17.44 -4.54 0.27
N PRO A 141 16.86 -5.05 -0.83
CA PRO A 141 16.91 -4.36 -2.10
C PRO A 141 16.04 -3.10 -2.08
N LEU A 142 16.65 -1.93 -2.33
CA LEU A 142 15.99 -0.64 -2.33
C LEU A 142 15.50 -0.26 -3.72
N CYS A 143 16.37 -0.37 -4.71
CA CYS A 143 16.02 -0.10 -6.10
C CYS A 143 16.87 -0.91 -7.09
N ARG A 144 16.31 -1.07 -8.29
CA ARG A 144 16.99 -1.61 -9.48
C ARG A 144 17.38 -0.46 -10.39
N VAL A 145 18.62 -0.45 -10.83
CA VAL A 145 19.14 0.50 -11.83
C VAL A 145 19.27 -0.23 -13.15
N ASN A 146 18.52 0.19 -14.14
CA ASN A 146 18.56 -0.37 -15.49
C ASN A 146 19.53 0.45 -16.36
N LEU A 147 20.53 -0.20 -16.94
CA LEU A 147 21.50 0.41 -17.84
C LEU A 147 21.36 -0.16 -19.26
N ASP A 148 21.50 0.73 -20.25
CA ASP A 148 21.67 0.38 -21.66
C ASP A 148 22.92 1.10 -22.18
N GLY A 149 23.93 0.34 -22.54
CA GLY A 149 25.24 0.90 -22.79
C GLY A 149 25.79 1.57 -21.51
N ILE A 150 26.15 2.84 -21.64
CA ILE A 150 26.67 3.66 -20.53
C ILE A 150 25.57 4.52 -19.85
N THR A 151 24.33 4.39 -20.30
CA THR A 151 23.22 5.25 -19.86
C THR A 151 22.31 4.53 -18.88
N ILE A 152 21.92 5.20 -17.79
CA ILE A 152 20.85 4.77 -16.90
C ILE A 152 19.53 5.08 -17.59
N THR A 153 18.75 4.05 -17.90
CA THR A 153 17.46 4.19 -18.60
C THR A 153 16.28 4.34 -17.66
N SER A 154 16.32 3.66 -16.51
CA SER A 154 15.31 3.79 -15.47
C SER A 154 15.83 3.32 -14.11
N ILE A 155 15.15 3.75 -13.05
CA ILE A 155 15.37 3.28 -11.68
C ILE A 155 14.03 2.84 -11.13
N ASP A 156 13.92 1.57 -10.78
CA ASP A 156 12.71 0.96 -10.26
C ASP A 156 12.85 0.81 -8.74
N THR A 157 11.97 1.43 -7.96
CA THR A 157 11.92 1.22 -6.50
C THR A 157 11.40 -0.19 -6.23
N LEU A 158 12.11 -0.97 -5.43
CA LEU A 158 11.78 -2.36 -5.10
C LEU A 158 11.21 -2.52 -3.69
N VAL A 159 11.63 -1.67 -2.76
CA VAL A 159 11.13 -1.70 -1.38
C VAL A 159 9.75 -1.05 -1.30
N ASN A 160 8.82 -1.74 -0.63
CA ASN A 160 7.46 -1.24 -0.43
C ASN A 160 7.37 -0.27 0.74
N VAL A 161 6.37 0.60 0.71
CA VAL A 161 6.02 1.46 1.85
C VAL A 161 5.10 0.69 2.80
N MET A 162 5.44 0.66 4.09
CA MET A 162 4.58 0.09 5.11
C MET A 162 3.42 1.03 5.43
N GLN A 163 2.21 0.49 5.46
CA GLN A 163 1.05 1.24 5.93
C GLN A 163 1.07 1.31 7.45
N PRO A 164 1.04 2.52 8.06
CA PRO A 164 0.90 2.67 9.50
C PRO A 164 -0.39 2.02 10.01
N LEU A 165 -0.44 1.67 11.27
CA LEU A 165 -1.63 1.09 11.88
C LEU A 165 -2.84 2.03 11.79
N GLU A 166 -2.63 3.35 11.81
CA GLU A 166 -3.66 4.36 11.58
C GLU A 166 -4.33 4.19 10.20
N ASP A 167 -3.54 4.07 9.13
CA ASP A 167 -4.08 3.85 7.78
C ASP A 167 -4.85 2.53 7.69
N VAL A 168 -4.36 1.47 8.39
CA VAL A 168 -5.05 0.18 8.45
C VAL A 168 -6.38 0.32 9.19
N TRP A 169 -6.41 1.00 10.33
CA TRP A 169 -7.65 1.29 11.07
C TRP A 169 -8.64 2.07 10.21
N ASP A 170 -8.18 3.11 9.53
CA ASP A 170 -9.02 3.91 8.65
C ASP A 170 -9.58 3.08 7.51
N SER A 171 -8.79 2.17 6.95
CA SER A 171 -9.24 1.25 5.90
C SER A 171 -10.31 0.25 6.36
N LEU A 172 -10.36 -0.06 7.65
CA LEU A 172 -11.35 -0.95 8.26
C LEU A 172 -12.51 -0.19 8.90
N THR A 173 -12.42 1.13 9.03
CA THR A 173 -13.46 1.94 9.64
C THR A 173 -14.72 1.92 8.80
N GLN A 174 -15.83 1.54 9.44
CA GLN A 174 -17.16 1.57 8.83
C GLN A 174 -17.77 2.95 8.97
N ARG A 175 -18.33 3.47 7.87
CA ARG A 175 -19.19 4.65 7.83
C ARG A 175 -20.50 4.31 7.12
N SER A 176 -21.58 4.89 7.59
CA SER A 176 -22.90 4.67 7.01
C SER A 176 -23.66 5.98 6.87
N THR A 177 -24.44 6.06 5.81
CA THR A 177 -25.37 7.16 5.56
C THR A 177 -26.62 6.62 4.88
N THR A 178 -27.64 7.43 4.73
CA THR A 178 -28.84 7.04 3.98
C THR A 178 -28.85 7.73 2.62
N TRP A 179 -29.34 7.02 1.63
CA TRP A 179 -29.60 7.55 0.29
C TRP A 179 -31.07 7.37 -0.07
N ARG A 180 -31.72 8.47 -0.46
CA ARG A 180 -33.10 8.42 -0.94
C ARG A 180 -33.14 7.82 -2.32
N VAL A 181 -33.95 6.81 -2.50
CA VAL A 181 -34.09 6.10 -3.77
C VAL A 181 -35.03 6.86 -4.72
N PRO A 182 -34.68 7.00 -6.01
CA PRO A 182 -35.60 7.55 -7.00
C PRO A 182 -36.93 6.80 -7.02
N TYR A 183 -38.03 7.51 -7.24
CA TYR A 183 -39.41 6.98 -7.23
C TYR A 183 -39.90 6.42 -5.90
N SER A 184 -39.19 6.65 -4.81
CA SER A 184 -39.56 6.19 -3.48
C SER A 184 -39.49 7.33 -2.47
N SER A 185 -40.30 7.25 -1.40
CA SER A 185 -40.10 8.06 -0.18
C SER A 185 -39.11 7.42 0.78
N ASP A 186 -38.75 6.16 0.55
CA ASP A 186 -37.84 5.42 1.40
C ASP A 186 -36.38 5.76 1.09
N SER A 187 -35.53 5.53 2.07
CA SER A 187 -34.09 5.63 1.95
C SER A 187 -33.43 4.28 2.27
N ILE A 188 -32.36 3.99 1.62
CA ILE A 188 -31.53 2.80 1.84
C ILE A 188 -30.25 3.21 2.55
N LEU A 189 -29.78 2.33 3.43
CA LEU A 189 -28.51 2.48 4.10
C LEU A 189 -27.37 2.19 3.13
N LEU A 190 -26.51 3.18 2.94
CA LEU A 190 -25.21 3.02 2.29
C LEU A 190 -24.18 2.75 3.38
N THR A 191 -23.38 1.73 3.21
CA THR A 191 -22.26 1.43 4.11
C THR A 191 -20.97 1.43 3.33
N ARG A 192 -19.92 1.98 3.94
CA ARG A 192 -18.58 2.01 3.39
C ARG A 192 -17.58 1.43 4.38
N ILE A 193 -16.68 0.58 3.90
CA ILE A 193 -15.51 0.08 4.63
C ILE A 193 -14.30 0.26 3.71
N GLY A 194 -13.35 1.07 4.13
CA GLY A 194 -12.21 1.45 3.30
C GLY A 194 -12.65 2.13 2.00
N ASP A 195 -12.34 1.54 0.86
CA ASP A 195 -12.74 2.02 -0.47
C ASP A 195 -13.93 1.25 -1.07
N ILE A 196 -14.52 0.33 -0.31
CA ILE A 196 -15.69 -0.44 -0.73
C ILE A 196 -16.96 0.14 -0.15
N CYS A 197 -17.89 0.50 -1.02
CA CYS A 197 -19.25 0.88 -0.68
C CYS A 197 -20.21 -0.24 -1.04
N PHE A 198 -21.20 -0.45 -0.20
CA PHE A 198 -22.27 -1.39 -0.48
C PHE A 198 -23.60 -0.89 0.07
N MET A 199 -24.67 -1.38 -0.52
CA MET A 199 -26.02 -1.19 -0.03
C MET A 199 -26.83 -2.47 -0.17
N CYS A 200 -27.76 -2.63 0.73
CA CYS A 200 -28.80 -3.66 0.64
C CYS A 200 -30.05 -3.16 1.36
N GLY A 201 -31.19 -3.62 0.93
CA GLY A 201 -32.44 -3.23 1.57
C GLY A 201 -33.66 -3.55 0.72
N ASN A 202 -34.79 -3.06 1.16
CA ASN A 202 -36.05 -3.16 0.47
C ASN A 202 -36.74 -1.78 0.49
N VAL A 203 -37.33 -1.40 -0.61
CA VAL A 203 -38.07 -0.15 -0.73
C VAL A 203 -39.45 -0.39 -1.36
N LYS A 204 -40.38 0.51 -1.03
CA LYS A 204 -41.66 0.64 -1.75
C LYS A 204 -41.53 1.76 -2.78
N PHE A 205 -41.68 1.42 -4.05
CA PHE A 205 -41.82 2.44 -5.09
C PHE A 205 -43.24 3.02 -5.08
N ASN A 206 -43.34 4.36 -5.06
CA ASN A 206 -44.60 5.09 -4.99
C ASN A 206 -45.19 5.40 -6.38
N SER A 207 -44.39 5.26 -7.41
CA SER A 207 -44.75 5.53 -8.80
C SER A 207 -44.02 4.60 -9.77
N SER A 208 -44.49 4.55 -10.99
CA SER A 208 -43.89 3.81 -12.08
C SER A 208 -43.52 4.75 -13.23
N GLY A 209 -42.62 4.28 -14.09
CA GLY A 209 -42.20 5.00 -15.29
C GLY A 209 -41.00 4.29 -15.92
N GLN A 210 -41.11 4.09 -17.24
CA GLN A 210 -40.02 3.48 -18.00
C GLN A 210 -38.88 4.48 -18.14
N ASN A 211 -37.70 4.06 -17.76
CA ASN A 211 -36.47 4.82 -17.86
C ASN A 211 -35.51 4.18 -18.86
N ASN A 212 -34.84 5.02 -19.62
CA ASN A 212 -33.77 4.62 -20.54
C ASN A 212 -32.60 5.61 -20.35
N TYR A 213 -31.75 5.30 -19.35
CA TYR A 213 -30.66 6.15 -18.88
C TYR A 213 -31.10 7.56 -18.51
N THR A 214 -32.29 7.68 -17.92
CA THR A 214 -32.86 8.95 -17.45
C THR A 214 -32.14 9.38 -16.18
N LYS A 215 -31.77 10.65 -16.06
CA LYS A 215 -31.13 11.19 -14.87
C LYS A 215 -32.10 11.29 -13.70
N ALA A 216 -31.71 10.80 -12.55
CA ALA A 216 -32.42 11.02 -11.30
C ALA A 216 -32.13 12.42 -10.73
N GLN A 217 -33.02 12.90 -9.87
CA GLN A 217 -32.75 14.11 -9.06
C GLN A 217 -31.88 13.77 -7.84
N GLU A 218 -32.02 12.56 -7.33
CA GLU A 218 -31.29 12.02 -6.20
C GLU A 218 -29.84 11.76 -6.61
N LYS A 219 -28.91 12.32 -5.85
CA LYS A 219 -27.48 12.12 -6.05
C LYS A 219 -26.91 11.21 -4.96
N LEU A 220 -25.88 10.46 -5.30
CA LEU A 220 -25.08 9.77 -4.29
C LEU A 220 -24.33 10.78 -3.43
N PRO A 221 -24.32 10.60 -2.11
CA PRO A 221 -23.60 11.48 -1.20
C PRO A 221 -22.09 11.38 -1.42
N GLU A 222 -21.40 12.47 -1.11
CA GLU A 222 -19.94 12.50 -1.07
C GLU A 222 -19.43 11.47 -0.08
N GLY A 223 -18.29 10.84 -0.40
CA GLY A 223 -17.79 9.71 0.37
C GLY A 223 -18.26 8.34 -0.13
N TYR A 224 -19.28 8.29 -0.99
CA TYR A 224 -19.89 7.04 -1.48
C TYR A 224 -20.03 7.00 -3.02
N ARG A 225 -19.44 7.95 -3.72
CA ARG A 225 -19.53 8.04 -5.18
C ARG A 225 -18.61 7.00 -5.84
N PRO A 226 -19.02 6.34 -6.92
CA PRO A 226 -18.20 5.32 -7.57
C PRO A 226 -17.00 5.92 -8.31
N VAL A 227 -15.92 5.17 -8.43
CA VAL A 227 -14.72 5.58 -9.19
C VAL A 227 -14.99 5.69 -10.68
N THR A 228 -15.83 4.80 -11.22
CA THR A 228 -16.09 4.69 -12.67
C THR A 228 -17.48 5.18 -13.03
N VAL A 229 -17.63 5.67 -14.27
CA VAL A 229 -18.92 6.04 -14.84
C VAL A 229 -19.80 4.80 -15.08
N ASN A 230 -21.12 4.97 -15.07
CA ASN A 230 -22.10 3.91 -15.29
C ASN A 230 -21.90 2.69 -14.39
N THR A 231 -21.50 2.92 -13.14
CA THR A 231 -21.38 1.84 -12.15
C THR A 231 -22.77 1.46 -11.62
N PRO A 232 -23.21 0.21 -11.70
CA PRO A 232 -24.48 -0.20 -11.12
C PRO A 232 -24.37 -0.14 -9.59
N VAL A 233 -24.92 0.91 -9.00
CA VAL A 233 -24.88 1.16 -7.55
C VAL A 233 -26.09 0.57 -6.82
N ALA A 234 -27.22 0.45 -7.49
CA ALA A 234 -28.40 -0.22 -6.96
C ALA A 234 -29.11 -1.02 -8.06
N VAL A 235 -29.23 -2.32 -7.85
CA VAL A 235 -29.97 -3.22 -8.72
C VAL A 235 -31.19 -3.71 -7.92
N PHE A 236 -32.37 -3.32 -8.38
CA PHE A 236 -33.64 -3.70 -7.78
C PHE A 236 -34.23 -4.90 -8.51
N GLY A 237 -34.69 -5.87 -7.72
CA GLY A 237 -35.30 -7.09 -8.21
C GLY A 237 -36.55 -7.45 -7.42
N GLY A 238 -37.31 -8.42 -7.94
CA GLY A 238 -38.59 -8.85 -7.43
C GLY A 238 -39.66 -8.71 -8.51
N GLU A 239 -40.70 -7.93 -8.26
CA GLU A 239 -41.74 -7.63 -9.25
C GLU A 239 -41.33 -6.56 -10.27
N THR A 240 -40.11 -6.04 -10.19
CA THR A 240 -39.58 -4.99 -11.05
C THR A 240 -38.16 -5.31 -11.51
N THR A 241 -37.75 -4.68 -12.62
CA THR A 241 -36.36 -4.58 -13.05
C THR A 241 -36.02 -3.12 -13.17
N PHE A 242 -35.27 -2.63 -12.20
CA PHE A 242 -34.87 -1.23 -12.12
C PHE A 242 -33.42 -1.14 -11.63
N ILE A 243 -32.62 -0.37 -12.34
CA ILE A 243 -31.19 -0.23 -12.05
C ILE A 243 -30.83 1.24 -11.95
N CYS A 244 -30.09 1.61 -10.89
CA CYS A 244 -29.48 2.91 -10.75
C CYS A 244 -27.97 2.79 -11.02
N TYR A 245 -27.47 3.56 -11.95
CA TYR A 245 -26.06 3.69 -12.27
C TYR A 245 -25.52 4.99 -11.68
N GLY A 246 -24.44 4.92 -10.91
CA GLY A 246 -23.76 6.07 -10.35
C GLY A 246 -22.56 6.52 -11.17
N GLU A 247 -22.19 7.80 -10.99
CA GLU A 247 -21.02 8.43 -11.58
C GLU A 247 -20.14 9.08 -10.48
N ALA A 248 -18.87 9.34 -10.78
CA ALA A 248 -17.91 9.93 -9.85
C ALA A 248 -18.31 11.31 -9.29
N ASN A 249 -19.20 12.04 -9.98
CA ASN A 249 -19.75 13.31 -9.50
C ASN A 249 -21.04 13.15 -8.69
N GLY A 250 -21.43 11.90 -8.38
CA GLY A 250 -22.64 11.54 -7.64
C GLY A 250 -23.93 11.54 -8.49
N THR A 251 -23.88 11.87 -9.77
CA THR A 251 -25.05 11.76 -10.64
C THR A 251 -25.51 10.31 -10.73
N VAL A 252 -26.82 10.10 -10.71
CA VAL A 252 -27.44 8.79 -10.87
C VAL A 252 -28.28 8.78 -12.14
N THR A 253 -28.10 7.75 -12.97
CA THR A 253 -28.95 7.46 -14.12
C THR A 253 -29.73 6.18 -13.91
N MET A 254 -30.93 6.10 -14.45
CA MET A 254 -31.89 5.05 -14.20
C MET A 254 -32.23 4.27 -15.46
N LEU A 255 -32.34 2.96 -15.34
CA LEU A 255 -32.76 2.05 -16.41
C LEU A 255 -33.88 1.14 -15.89
N GLY A 256 -34.90 0.92 -16.69
CA GLY A 256 -36.02 0.04 -16.36
C GLY A 256 -37.21 0.77 -15.72
N ASN A 257 -38.11 0.02 -15.10
CA ASN A 257 -39.34 0.55 -14.50
C ASN A 257 -39.51 0.06 -13.06
N PRO A 258 -39.66 0.96 -12.07
CA PRO A 258 -39.90 0.58 -10.67
C PRO A 258 -41.27 -0.06 -10.41
N ASN A 259 -42.26 0.06 -11.33
CA ASN A 259 -43.58 -0.59 -11.33
C ASN A 259 -44.44 -0.31 -10.08
N SER A 260 -44.18 0.72 -9.30
CA SER A 260 -44.88 0.98 -8.02
C SER A 260 -44.93 -0.22 -7.09
N ALA A 261 -43.91 -1.09 -7.13
CA ALA A 261 -43.82 -2.35 -6.40
C ALA A 261 -42.87 -2.27 -5.22
N TYR A 262 -42.92 -3.28 -4.36
CA TYR A 262 -41.82 -3.57 -3.41
C TYR A 262 -40.67 -4.23 -4.15
N ALA A 263 -39.45 -3.79 -3.89
CA ALA A 263 -38.27 -4.36 -4.47
C ALA A 263 -37.11 -4.41 -3.49
N GLY A 264 -36.45 -5.56 -3.41
CA GLY A 264 -35.14 -5.67 -2.78
C GLY A 264 -34.06 -5.09 -3.67
N CYS A 265 -33.05 -4.52 -3.07
CA CYS A 265 -31.88 -4.05 -3.82
C CYS A 265 -30.57 -4.54 -3.25
N THR A 266 -29.57 -4.60 -4.10
CA THR A 266 -28.17 -4.78 -3.74
C THR A 266 -27.30 -3.94 -4.63
N GLY A 267 -26.12 -3.55 -4.12
CA GLY A 267 -25.07 -2.88 -4.87
C GLY A 267 -23.77 -2.94 -4.14
N VAL A 268 -22.67 -3.09 -4.87
CA VAL A 268 -21.30 -3.06 -4.36
C VAL A 268 -20.43 -2.36 -5.38
N TRP A 269 -19.63 -1.38 -4.92
CA TRP A 269 -18.73 -0.65 -5.81
C TRP A 269 -17.53 -0.08 -5.05
N ARG A 270 -16.52 0.36 -5.78
CA ARG A 270 -15.38 1.10 -5.23
C ARG A 270 -15.61 2.60 -5.30
N THR A 271 -15.12 3.30 -4.29
CA THR A 271 -15.06 4.78 -4.25
C THR A 271 -13.61 5.26 -4.13
N ALA A 272 -13.32 6.43 -4.68
CA ALA A 272 -12.07 7.17 -4.44
C ALA A 272 -12.32 8.46 -3.64
N ASP A 273 -13.55 8.68 -3.20
CA ASP A 273 -13.87 9.82 -2.35
C ASP A 273 -13.11 9.74 -1.02
N PRO A 274 -12.80 10.86 -0.38
CA PRO A 274 -12.33 10.86 1.01
C PRO A 274 -13.30 10.12 1.92
N MET A 275 -12.77 9.50 3.00
CA MET A 275 -13.64 8.88 4.01
C MET A 275 -14.53 9.96 4.65
N PRO A 276 -15.84 9.75 4.74
CA PRO A 276 -16.73 10.69 5.41
C PRO A 276 -16.32 10.89 6.87
N ALA A 277 -16.49 12.11 7.37
CA ALA A 277 -16.31 12.40 8.79
C ALA A 277 -17.22 11.50 9.66
N ALA A 278 -16.81 11.33 10.91
CA ALA A 278 -17.54 10.50 11.88
C ALA A 278 -18.91 11.08 12.22
#